data_4a3823706ebf87afcda164f75e82e3d3
#
_entry.id   4a3823706ebf87afcda164f75e82e3d3
#
_cell.length_a   1.000
_cell.length_b   1.000
_cell.length_c   1.000
_cell.angle_alpha   90.00
_cell.angle_beta   90.00
_cell.angle_gamma   90.00
#
_symmetry.space_group_name_H-M   'P 1'
#
loop_
_entity.id
_entity.type
_entity.pdbx_description
1 polymer ?
#
loop_
_entity_poly.entity_id
_entity_poly.type
_entity_poly.pdbx_seq_one_letter_code
_entity_poly.pdbx_strand_id
1 'polypeptide(L)'
;MHVTIISRSGLKYIDEKIQEFIRFLSYIWNMSKNLDESGLKSIVSEYDLFFIDIWGVVHNGIKLYENAIKVLEELSNNEKKFILLTNAPRPNLTVVNTLKKM
;
A
#
# COMPACT_ATOMS: atom_id res chain seq x y z
N MET A 1 -4.38 -6.76 14.20
CA MET A 1 -3.79 -6.25 12.93
C MET A 1 -2.83 -5.12 13.23
N HIS A 2 -1.60 -5.23 12.78
CA HIS A 2 -0.60 -4.16 12.91
C HIS A 2 -0.48 -3.43 11.58
N VAL A 3 -0.80 -2.13 11.57
CA VAL A 3 -0.71 -1.28 10.37
C VAL A 3 0.34 -0.21 10.61
N THR A 4 1.32 -0.14 9.71
CA THR A 4 2.34 0.91 9.71
C THR A 4 2.05 1.87 8.56
N ILE A 5 2.00 3.17 8.86
CA ILE A 5 1.82 4.22 7.87
C ILE A 5 3.12 4.99 7.72
N ILE A 6 3.66 5.02 6.50
CA ILE A 6 4.85 5.79 6.14
C ILE A 6 4.45 6.92 5.21
N SER A 7 4.77 8.16 5.59
CA SER A 7 4.57 9.32 4.71
C SER A 7 5.68 9.44 3.67
N ARG A 8 5.38 10.07 2.53
CA ARG A 8 6.35 10.30 1.46
C ARG A 8 7.61 11.03 1.94
N SER A 9 7.51 11.90 2.96
CA SER A 9 8.67 12.57 3.56
C SER A 9 9.67 11.60 4.19
N GLY A 10 9.24 10.44 4.67
CA GLY A 10 10.11 9.37 5.18
C GLY A 10 10.87 8.62 4.09
N LEU A 11 10.43 8.69 2.82
CA LEU A 11 11.08 8.05 1.67
C LEU A 11 12.21 8.89 1.06
N LYS A 12 12.40 10.14 1.47
CA LYS A 12 13.46 11.03 0.96
C LYS A 12 14.89 10.55 1.25
N TYR A 13 15.05 9.64 2.19
CA TYR A 13 16.34 9.14 2.65
C TYR A 13 16.62 7.69 2.21
N ILE A 14 15.89 7.19 1.21
CA ILE A 14 16.17 5.88 0.62
C ILE A 14 17.47 5.98 -0.17
N ASP A 15 18.47 5.17 0.23
CA ASP A 15 19.78 5.05 -0.41
C ASP A 15 19.64 4.77 -1.93
N GLU A 16 20.59 5.29 -2.73
CA GLU A 16 20.66 5.08 -4.19
C GLU A 16 20.61 3.59 -4.57
N LYS A 17 21.21 2.70 -3.78
CA LYS A 17 21.15 1.26 -3.98
C LYS A 17 19.73 0.69 -3.89
N ILE A 18 18.91 1.23 -3.00
CA ILE A 18 17.50 0.85 -2.87
C ILE A 18 16.72 1.41 -4.07
N GLN A 19 17.06 2.60 -4.56
CA GLN A 19 16.46 3.16 -5.77
C GLN A 19 16.79 2.33 -7.02
N GLU A 20 18.03 1.85 -7.17
CA GLU A 20 18.40 0.91 -8.24
C GLU A 20 17.66 -0.41 -8.14
N PHE A 21 17.50 -0.94 -6.93
CA PHE A 21 16.71 -2.15 -6.67
C PHE A 21 15.24 -1.95 -7.02
N ILE A 22 14.66 -0.81 -6.70
CA ILE A 22 13.29 -0.43 -7.08
C ILE A 22 13.17 -0.32 -8.61
N ARG A 23 14.15 0.24 -9.32
CA ARG A 23 14.17 0.30 -10.80
C ARG A 23 14.27 -1.08 -11.42
N PHE A 24 15.11 -1.96 -10.86
CA PHE A 24 15.23 -3.35 -11.28
C PHE A 24 13.91 -4.12 -11.06
N LEU A 25 13.27 -3.93 -9.91
CA LEU A 25 11.93 -4.46 -9.64
C LEU A 25 10.88 -3.91 -10.62
N SER A 26 10.95 -2.64 -10.98
CA SER A 26 10.05 -2.03 -11.98
C SER A 26 10.26 -2.64 -13.38
N TYR A 27 11.49 -2.97 -13.74
CA TYR A 27 11.80 -3.66 -14.99
C TYR A 27 11.24 -5.08 -15.02
N ILE A 28 11.41 -5.85 -13.94
CA ILE A 28 10.80 -7.18 -13.77
C ILE A 28 9.26 -7.06 -13.72
N TRP A 29 8.74 -6.01 -13.12
CA TRP A 29 7.31 -5.74 -13.02
C TRP A 29 6.63 -5.52 -14.37
N ASN A 30 7.32 -4.93 -15.34
CA ASN A 30 6.83 -4.82 -16.72
C ASN A 30 6.64 -6.17 -17.42
N MET A 31 7.16 -7.25 -16.85
CA MET A 31 6.94 -8.62 -17.28
C MET A 31 5.82 -9.33 -16.50
N SER A 32 5.17 -8.62 -15.56
CA SER A 32 4.19 -9.19 -14.65
C SER A 32 2.76 -9.17 -15.22
N LYS A 33 1.91 -10.04 -14.66
CA LYS A 33 0.49 -10.16 -14.99
C LYS A 33 -0.24 -8.82 -14.74
N ASN A 34 -1.14 -8.47 -15.65
CA ASN A 34 -2.02 -7.32 -15.45
C ASN A 34 -3.00 -7.61 -14.30
N LEU A 35 -2.85 -6.89 -13.18
CA LEU A 35 -3.72 -7.04 -12.01
C LEU A 35 -5.15 -6.53 -12.25
N ASP A 36 -5.36 -5.65 -13.23
CA ASP A 36 -6.71 -5.20 -13.59
C ASP A 36 -7.58 -6.34 -14.11
N GLU A 37 -6.97 -7.33 -14.75
CA GLU A 37 -7.66 -8.50 -15.27
C GLU A 37 -7.81 -9.63 -14.25
N SER A 38 -6.78 -9.87 -13.45
CA SER A 38 -6.67 -11.03 -12.55
C SER A 38 -6.94 -10.71 -11.09
N GLY A 39 -6.89 -9.43 -10.71
CA GLY A 39 -6.96 -8.96 -9.35
C GLY A 39 -5.75 -9.34 -8.48
N LEU A 40 -5.68 -8.74 -7.30
CA LEU A 40 -4.60 -8.99 -6.34
C LEU A 40 -4.53 -10.48 -5.91
N LYS A 41 -5.65 -11.17 -5.90
CA LYS A 41 -5.75 -12.59 -5.55
C LYS A 41 -4.80 -13.48 -6.35
N SER A 42 -4.51 -13.10 -7.61
CA SER A 42 -3.64 -13.88 -8.49
C SER A 42 -2.17 -13.92 -8.05
N ILE A 43 -1.74 -12.95 -7.26
CA ILE A 43 -0.33 -12.80 -6.83
C ILE A 43 -0.15 -12.78 -5.32
N VAL A 44 -1.21 -12.77 -4.54
CA VAL A 44 -1.13 -12.60 -3.07
C VAL A 44 -0.28 -13.68 -2.40
N SER A 45 -0.27 -14.89 -2.95
CA SER A 45 0.54 -15.99 -2.43
C SER A 45 2.05 -15.81 -2.66
N GLU A 46 2.43 -15.00 -3.62
CA GLU A 46 3.83 -14.79 -4.01
C GLU A 46 4.55 -13.74 -3.14
N TYR A 47 3.80 -12.98 -2.34
CA TYR A 47 4.33 -11.88 -1.54
C TYR A 47 3.86 -11.94 -0.10
N ASP A 48 4.71 -11.53 0.82
CA ASP A 48 4.42 -11.48 2.27
C ASP A 48 4.15 -10.06 2.77
N LEU A 49 4.57 -9.04 2.01
CA LEU A 49 4.45 -7.65 2.37
C LEU A 49 3.91 -6.82 1.20
N PHE A 50 2.93 -5.97 1.47
CA PHE A 50 2.29 -5.08 0.50
C PHE A 50 2.44 -3.63 0.93
N PHE A 51 2.87 -2.77 0.01
CA PHE A 51 2.82 -1.32 0.19
C PHE A 51 1.61 -0.78 -0.57
N ILE A 52 0.72 -0.12 0.14
CA ILE A 52 -0.58 0.31 -0.40
C ILE A 52 -0.71 1.82 -0.24
N ASP A 53 -0.93 2.53 -1.34
CA ASP A 53 -1.23 3.95 -1.31
C ASP A 53 -2.60 4.19 -0.67
N ILE A 54 -2.77 5.33 0.02
CA ILE A 54 -4.00 5.64 0.73
C ILE A 54 -4.95 6.45 -0.16
N TRP A 55 -4.51 7.61 -0.63
CA TRP A 55 -5.36 8.51 -1.40
C TRP A 55 -5.70 7.95 -2.78
N GLY A 56 -6.99 7.89 -3.08
CA GLY A 56 -7.49 7.35 -4.34
C GLY A 56 -7.48 5.82 -4.43
N VAL A 57 -6.92 5.13 -3.44
CA VAL A 57 -6.86 3.66 -3.37
C VAL A 57 -7.70 3.14 -2.21
N VAL A 58 -7.53 3.69 -1.01
CA VAL A 58 -8.27 3.31 0.19
C VAL A 58 -9.47 4.22 0.43
N HIS A 59 -9.36 5.50 0.09
CA HIS A 59 -10.44 6.49 0.22
C HIS A 59 -10.37 7.59 -0.83
N ASN A 60 -11.47 8.32 -0.99
CA ASN A 60 -11.57 9.47 -1.89
C ASN A 60 -11.53 10.84 -1.17
N GLY A 61 -11.13 10.87 0.08
CA GLY A 61 -11.13 12.07 0.93
C GLY A 61 -12.41 12.29 1.73
N ILE A 62 -13.50 11.60 1.38
CA ILE A 62 -14.81 11.69 2.04
C ILE A 62 -15.16 10.39 2.72
N LYS A 63 -14.99 9.26 2.03
CA LYS A 63 -15.31 7.93 2.53
C LYS A 63 -14.26 6.89 2.09
N LEU A 64 -14.18 5.81 2.84
CA LEU A 64 -13.42 4.63 2.49
C LEU A 64 -14.07 3.89 1.31
N TYR A 65 -13.25 3.29 0.46
CA TYR A 65 -13.75 2.37 -0.56
C TYR A 65 -14.00 0.99 0.05
N GLU A 66 -15.22 0.51 -0.01
CA GLU A 66 -15.61 -0.79 0.57
C GLU A 66 -14.77 -1.96 0.05
N ASN A 67 -14.48 -1.97 -1.25
CA ASN A 67 -13.65 -3.02 -1.84
C ASN A 67 -12.20 -2.96 -1.35
N ALA A 68 -11.65 -1.77 -1.10
CA ALA A 68 -10.32 -1.64 -0.54
C ALA A 68 -10.26 -2.19 0.89
N ILE A 69 -11.28 -1.90 1.71
CA ILE A 69 -11.38 -2.43 3.07
C ILE A 69 -11.45 -3.95 3.06
N LYS A 70 -12.27 -4.54 2.19
CA LYS A 70 -12.34 -6.00 2.03
C LYS A 70 -10.99 -6.62 1.67
N VAL A 71 -10.23 -5.98 0.78
CA VAL A 71 -8.87 -6.43 0.43
C VAL A 71 -7.93 -6.37 1.63
N LEU A 72 -7.97 -5.30 2.43
CA LEU A 72 -7.14 -5.18 3.64
C LEU A 72 -7.51 -6.24 4.69
N GLU A 73 -8.80 -6.52 4.85
CA GLU A 73 -9.29 -7.60 5.73
C GLU A 73 -8.81 -8.97 5.24
N GLU A 74 -8.94 -9.26 3.95
CA GLU A 74 -8.45 -10.51 3.35
C GLU A 74 -6.93 -10.68 3.51
N LEU A 75 -6.14 -9.63 3.30
CA LEU A 75 -4.69 -9.66 3.55
C LEU A 75 -4.40 -10.01 5.01
N SER A 76 -5.11 -9.40 5.94
CA SER A 76 -4.96 -9.69 7.38
C SER A 76 -5.36 -11.11 7.74
N ASN A 77 -6.47 -11.60 7.19
CA ASN A 77 -6.97 -12.96 7.45
C ASN A 77 -6.02 -14.03 6.89
N ASN A 78 -5.27 -13.71 5.85
CA ASN A 78 -4.25 -14.58 5.26
C ASN A 78 -2.84 -14.33 5.83
N GLU A 79 -2.75 -13.66 6.99
CA GLU A 79 -1.49 -13.36 7.69
C GLU A 79 -0.49 -12.53 6.85
N LYS A 80 -0.98 -11.85 5.82
CA LYS A 80 -0.16 -10.96 5.00
C LYS A 80 0.06 -9.62 5.70
N LYS A 81 1.26 -9.09 5.58
CA LYS A 81 1.61 -7.77 6.11
C LYS A 81 1.34 -6.70 5.07
N PHE A 82 0.86 -5.54 5.50
CA PHE A 82 0.76 -4.39 4.62
C PHE A 82 1.12 -3.09 5.34
N ILE A 83 1.61 -2.15 4.57
CA ILE A 83 1.97 -0.81 5.02
C ILE A 83 1.20 0.18 4.15
N LEU A 84 0.42 1.04 4.79
CA LEU A 84 -0.28 2.12 4.10
C LEU A 84 0.69 3.29 3.91
N LEU A 85 0.86 3.72 2.66
CA LEU A 85 1.70 4.83 2.28
C LEU A 85 0.85 6.05 1.94
N THR A 86 1.29 7.22 2.37
CA THR A 86 0.68 8.47 1.98
C THR A 86 1.74 9.52 1.66
N ASN A 87 1.46 10.34 0.65
CA ASN A 87 2.25 11.53 0.35
C ASN A 87 1.72 12.80 1.03
N ALA A 88 0.68 12.69 1.86
CA ALA A 88 0.17 13.81 2.65
C ALA A 88 1.26 14.29 3.64
N PRO A 89 1.55 15.61 3.68
CA PRO A 89 2.56 16.17 4.59
C PRO A 89 1.97 16.38 6.00
N ARG A 90 1.44 15.31 6.59
CA ARG A 90 0.78 15.34 7.90
C ARG A 90 1.37 14.28 8.83
N PRO A 91 1.38 14.53 10.16
CA PRO A 91 1.77 13.51 11.13
C PRO A 91 0.92 12.24 11.01
N ASN A 92 1.54 11.09 11.23
CA ASN A 92 0.89 9.79 11.13
C ASN A 92 -0.40 9.70 11.95
N LEU A 93 -0.40 10.25 13.16
CA LEU A 93 -1.57 10.26 14.03
C LEU A 93 -2.77 11.00 13.42
N THR A 94 -2.51 12.09 12.71
CA THR A 94 -3.56 12.86 12.01
C THR A 94 -4.18 12.04 10.89
N VAL A 95 -3.36 11.30 10.13
CA VAL A 95 -3.84 10.41 9.06
C VAL A 95 -4.69 9.27 9.64
N VAL A 96 -4.20 8.62 10.69
CA VAL A 96 -4.94 7.56 11.40
C VAL A 96 -6.27 8.05 11.92
N ASN A 97 -6.30 9.21 12.56
CA ASN A 97 -7.54 9.80 13.09
C ASN A 97 -8.53 10.18 11.99
N THR A 98 -8.05 10.60 10.83
CA THR A 98 -8.90 10.89 9.67
C THR A 98 -9.54 9.62 9.13
N LEU A 99 -8.76 8.56 8.95
CA LEU A 99 -9.27 7.26 8.50
C LEU A 99 -10.31 6.65 9.45
N LYS A 100 -10.11 6.82 10.76
CA LYS A 100 -11.07 6.34 11.78
C LYS A 100 -12.42 7.07 11.76
N LYS A 101 -12.48 8.27 11.21
CA LYS A 101 -13.71 9.08 11.12
C LYS A 101 -14.51 8.81 9.84
N MET A 102 -13.91 8.13 8.87
CA MET A 102 -14.56 7.73 7.62
C MET A 102 -15.31 6.41 7.78
#